data_43774f581978a87fac9acc446b9ecd61
#
_entry.id   43774f581978a87fac9acc446b9ecd61
#
_cell.length_a   1.000
_cell.length_b   1.000
_cell.length_c   1.000
_cell.angle_alpha   90.00
_cell.angle_beta   90.00
_cell.angle_gamma   90.00
#
_symmetry.space_group_name_H-M   'P 1'
#
loop_
_entity.id
_entity.type
_entity.pdbx_description
1 polymer ?
#
loop_
_entity_poly.entity_id
_entity_poly.type
_entity_poly.pdbx_seq_one_letter_code
_entity_poly.pdbx_strand_id
1 'polypeptide(L)'
;VILLAAGMLVNVSPASAVDVGGNGNPYYDCPNAFTVASTNITRNGQVIGLVEMRWSWSCSGNWTRTTSYIGARSLYSAIDKNPNENTAYGLDYATQNWSPYWRVAASQPMCSYASIQDGGTYYYGTVCA
;
A
#
# COMPACT_ATOMS: atom_id res chain seq x y z
N VAL A 1 -7.42 18.02 3.30
CA VAL A 1 -7.22 18.39 3.77
C VAL A 1 -7.05 19.09 4.21
N ILE A 2 -7.31 18.94 4.33
CA ILE A 2 -7.08 19.40 4.75
C ILE A 2 -6.76 20.20 5.37
N LEU A 3 -6.85 20.25 5.44
CA LEU A 3 -6.43 20.93 5.98
C LEU A 3 -6.12 21.70 6.40
N LEU A 4 -6.21 21.74 6.41
CA LEU A 4 -5.67 22.43 6.81
C LEU A 4 -5.36 23.13 7.06
N ALA A 5 -5.46 23.23 7.02
CA ALA A 5 -4.90 23.92 7.37
C ALA A 5 -4.51 24.53 7.57
N ALA A 6 -4.59 24.64 7.59
CA ALA A 6 -3.91 25.26 7.88
C ALA A 6 -3.34 25.73 8.05
N GLY A 7 -3.55 25.81 8.17
CA GLY A 7 -2.73 26.24 8.38
C GLY A 7 -2.11 26.30 8.31
N MET A 8 -2.21 25.99 8.34
CA MET A 8 -1.46 25.96 8.34
C MET A 8 -0.88 25.80 7.88
N LEU A 9 -1.08 25.59 7.64
CA LEU A 9 -0.35 25.46 7.25
C LEU A 9 0.24 25.51 6.64
N VAL A 10 0.20 25.71 6.65
CA VAL A 10 0.95 25.85 6.06
C VAL A 10 1.63 25.61 5.56
N ASN A 11 1.75 25.62 5.76
CA ASN A 11 2.55 25.33 5.17
C ASN A 11 3.00 24.51 4.80
N VAL A 12 2.76 24.16 4.54
CA VAL A 12 3.28 23.33 4.13
C VAL A 12 3.78 22.79 3.60
N SER A 13 3.27 22.61 3.74
CA SER A 13 4.21 22.18 3.22
C SER A 13 4.56 21.65 2.03
N PRO A 14 5.48 21.97 1.48
CA PRO A 14 5.81 21.55 0.18
C PRO A 14 6.10 20.08 0.05
N ALA A 15 6.54 19.50 1.13
CA ALA A 15 6.80 18.07 1.10
C ALA A 15 5.56 17.27 0.72
N SER A 16 4.37 17.75 1.12
CA SER A 16 3.14 17.05 0.81
C SER A 16 2.74 17.18 -0.65
N ALA A 17 3.35 18.09 -1.40
CA ALA A 17 3.06 18.26 -2.80
C ALA A 17 3.92 17.37 -3.70
N VAL A 18 4.89 16.67 -3.14
CA VAL A 18 5.84 15.87 -3.90
C VAL A 18 5.50 14.41 -3.72
N ASP A 19 5.39 13.70 -4.83
CA ASP A 19 5.24 12.25 -4.80
C ASP A 19 6.52 11.64 -4.23
N VAL A 20 6.38 10.81 -3.24
CA VAL A 20 7.52 10.18 -2.59
C VAL A 20 7.27 8.68 -2.60
N GLY A 21 7.82 8.00 -3.58
CA GLY A 21 7.73 6.57 -3.65
C GLY A 21 8.86 5.93 -2.87
N GLY A 22 8.51 4.98 -2.06
CA GLY A 22 9.51 4.13 -1.46
C GLY A 22 10.18 4.65 -0.21
N ASN A 23 9.72 5.76 0.36
CA ASN A 23 10.27 6.26 1.60
C ASN A 23 9.40 5.88 2.78
N GLY A 24 10.04 5.51 3.85
CA GLY A 24 9.39 5.33 5.12
C GLY A 24 8.55 4.06 5.22
N ASN A 25 8.32 3.68 6.44
CA ASN A 25 7.52 2.50 6.77
C ASN A 25 6.15 2.97 7.25
N PRO A 26 5.08 2.71 6.49
CA PRO A 26 3.75 3.21 6.84
C PRO A 26 3.25 2.66 8.16
N TYR A 27 3.74 1.51 8.60
CA TYR A 27 3.34 0.95 9.87
C TYR A 27 3.66 1.89 11.03
N TYR A 28 4.83 2.54 10.98
CA TYR A 28 5.25 3.46 12.02
C TYR A 28 4.89 4.91 11.72
N ASP A 29 4.92 5.28 10.45
CA ASP A 29 4.85 6.68 10.04
C ASP A 29 3.44 7.19 9.79
N CYS A 30 2.50 6.29 9.48
CA CYS A 30 1.19 6.67 8.98
C CYS A 30 0.07 6.22 9.91
N PRO A 31 -0.19 6.95 10.98
CA PRO A 31 -1.27 6.60 11.89
C PRO A 31 -2.65 6.81 11.25
N ASN A 32 -3.66 6.22 11.88
CA ASN A 32 -5.06 6.36 11.48
C ASN A 32 -5.31 5.93 10.04
N ALA A 33 -4.60 4.89 9.61
CA ALA A 33 -4.74 4.35 8.26
C ALA A 33 -6.03 3.55 8.13
N PHE A 34 -6.56 3.53 6.90
CA PHE A 34 -7.73 2.71 6.59
C PHE A 34 -7.61 2.14 5.18
N THR A 35 -8.40 1.10 4.91
CA THR A 35 -8.39 0.43 3.61
C THR A 35 -9.36 1.13 2.69
N VAL A 36 -8.87 1.52 1.51
CA VAL A 36 -9.70 2.17 0.48
C VAL A 36 -10.18 1.18 -0.57
N ALA A 37 -9.46 0.08 -0.76
CA ALA A 37 -9.85 -0.97 -1.70
C ALA A 37 -9.13 -2.26 -1.31
N SER A 38 -9.71 -3.40 -1.63
CA SER A 38 -9.09 -4.68 -1.33
C SER A 38 -9.59 -5.76 -2.28
N THR A 39 -8.83 -6.84 -2.38
CA THR A 39 -9.26 -8.05 -3.07
C THR A 39 -8.58 -9.26 -2.43
N ASN A 40 -9.21 -10.42 -2.59
CA ASN A 40 -8.68 -11.66 -2.08
C ASN A 40 -7.57 -12.18 -2.99
N ILE A 41 -6.64 -12.93 -2.38
CA ILE A 41 -5.67 -13.74 -3.09
C ILE A 41 -6.13 -15.19 -2.94
N THR A 42 -6.28 -15.89 -4.06
CA THR A 42 -6.84 -17.24 -4.03
C THR A 42 -5.85 -18.26 -4.59
N ARG A 43 -5.99 -19.48 -4.09
CA ARG A 43 -5.26 -20.66 -4.55
C ARG A 43 -6.28 -21.76 -4.79
N ASN A 44 -6.44 -22.14 -6.06
CA ASN A 44 -7.41 -23.21 -6.42
C ASN A 44 -8.80 -22.95 -5.84
N GLY A 45 -9.26 -21.70 -5.91
CA GLY A 45 -10.58 -21.33 -5.41
C GLY A 45 -10.66 -21.06 -3.91
N GLN A 46 -9.61 -21.32 -3.16
CA GLN A 46 -9.54 -21.05 -1.74
C GLN A 46 -8.92 -19.69 -1.50
N VAL A 47 -9.53 -18.87 -0.66
CA VAL A 47 -8.94 -17.59 -0.25
C VAL A 47 -7.78 -17.88 0.69
N ILE A 48 -6.58 -17.47 0.31
CA ILE A 48 -5.37 -17.68 1.10
C ILE A 48 -4.78 -16.37 1.63
N GLY A 49 -5.32 -15.25 1.23
CA GLY A 49 -4.84 -13.98 1.71
C GLY A 49 -5.62 -12.80 1.16
N LEU A 50 -5.14 -11.63 1.49
CA LEU A 50 -5.79 -10.37 1.18
C LEU A 50 -4.76 -9.34 0.75
N VAL A 51 -5.06 -8.60 -0.32
CA VAL A 51 -4.32 -7.40 -0.66
C VAL A 51 -5.21 -6.21 -0.39
N GLU A 52 -4.65 -5.20 0.28
CA GLU A 52 -5.36 -3.98 0.64
C GLU A 52 -4.58 -2.77 0.16
N MET A 53 -5.30 -1.82 -0.44
CA MET A 53 -4.75 -0.48 -0.65
C MET A 53 -5.11 0.35 0.58
N ARG A 54 -4.10 0.86 1.26
CA ARG A 54 -4.25 1.63 2.49
C ARG A 54 -4.02 3.10 2.22
N TRP A 55 -4.63 3.94 3.02
CA TRP A 55 -4.47 5.39 2.96
C TRP A 55 -4.35 5.94 4.38
N SER A 56 -3.53 6.97 4.54
CA SER A 56 -3.50 7.76 5.76
C SER A 56 -3.47 9.24 5.39
N TRP A 57 -4.40 9.99 5.95
CA TRP A 57 -4.42 11.43 5.77
C TRP A 57 -3.19 12.09 6.41
N SER A 58 -2.65 11.51 7.48
CA SER A 58 -1.44 12.03 8.13
C SER A 58 -0.24 11.98 7.20
N CYS A 59 -0.14 10.92 6.39
CA CYS A 59 0.93 10.78 5.40
C CYS A 59 0.57 11.39 4.06
N SER A 60 -0.71 11.64 3.79
CA SER A 60 -1.22 11.93 2.46
C SER A 60 -0.71 10.90 1.46
N GLY A 61 -0.83 9.64 1.81
CA GLY A 61 -0.21 8.60 1.01
C GLY A 61 -0.94 7.28 1.02
N ASN A 62 -0.68 6.53 -0.05
CA ASN A 62 -1.15 5.17 -0.23
C ASN A 62 0.00 4.18 -0.10
N TRP A 63 -0.35 2.99 0.33
CA TRP A 63 0.55 1.84 0.28
C TRP A 63 -0.26 0.56 0.18
N THR A 64 0.45 -0.54 -0.03
CA THR A 64 -0.15 -1.86 -0.12
C THR A 64 0.19 -2.65 1.13
N ARG A 65 -0.81 -3.34 1.67
CA ARG A 65 -0.63 -4.32 2.75
C ARG A 65 -1.10 -5.67 2.25
N THR A 66 -0.24 -6.68 2.43
CA THR A 66 -0.55 -8.06 2.08
C THR A 66 -0.67 -8.88 3.35
N THR A 67 -1.72 -9.66 3.47
CA THR A 67 -1.93 -10.56 4.61
C THR A 67 -2.05 -11.99 4.10
N SER A 68 -1.31 -12.91 4.71
CA SER A 68 -1.42 -14.34 4.45
C SER A 68 -2.31 -14.99 5.50
N TYR A 69 -3.27 -15.79 5.06
CA TYR A 69 -4.12 -16.57 5.95
C TYR A 69 -3.62 -17.99 6.15
N ILE A 70 -2.50 -18.33 5.53
CA ILE A 70 -1.93 -19.68 5.56
C ILE A 70 -0.58 -19.71 6.30
N GLY A 71 -0.38 -18.77 7.22
CA GLY A 71 0.87 -18.67 7.98
C GLY A 71 1.91 -17.85 7.27
N ALA A 72 3.12 -17.82 7.82
CA ALA A 72 4.20 -17.04 7.25
C ALA A 72 4.59 -17.57 5.87
N ARG A 73 4.71 -16.66 4.93
CA ARG A 73 5.12 -16.92 3.55
C ARG A 73 5.96 -15.75 3.06
N SER A 74 6.64 -15.91 1.93
CA SER A 74 7.27 -14.77 1.27
C SER A 74 6.17 -13.92 0.65
N LEU A 75 6.04 -12.71 1.14
CA LEU A 75 5.01 -11.76 0.75
C LEU A 75 5.62 -10.60 0.00
N TYR A 76 4.98 -10.22 -1.10
CA TYR A 76 5.34 -9.05 -1.89
C TYR A 76 4.17 -8.09 -1.85
N SER A 77 4.44 -6.84 -1.46
CA SER A 77 3.47 -5.74 -1.50
C SER A 77 4.06 -4.62 -2.31
N ALA A 78 3.32 -4.14 -3.29
CA ALA A 78 3.80 -3.05 -4.15
C ALA A 78 2.68 -2.05 -4.41
N ILE A 79 3.06 -0.80 -4.60
CA ILE A 79 2.14 0.29 -4.90
C ILE A 79 2.69 1.11 -6.07
N ASP A 80 1.83 1.40 -7.04
CA ASP A 80 2.15 2.18 -8.24
C ASP A 80 1.15 3.26 -8.46
N LYS A 81 1.59 4.34 -9.09
CA LYS A 81 0.66 5.27 -9.72
C LYS A 81 0.07 4.61 -10.95
N ASN A 82 -1.18 4.91 -11.24
CA ASN A 82 -1.89 4.37 -12.42
C ASN A 82 -2.10 5.50 -13.43
N PRO A 83 -1.54 5.42 -14.66
CA PRO A 83 -0.76 4.31 -15.19
C PRO A 83 0.61 4.17 -14.52
N ASN A 84 1.21 3.01 -14.66
CA ASN A 84 2.44 2.65 -13.95
C ASN A 84 3.53 3.66 -14.14
N GLU A 85 4.06 4.08 -12.99
CA GLU A 85 5.25 4.90 -12.95
C GLU A 85 6.16 4.39 -11.88
N ASN A 86 6.99 4.30 -11.44
CA ASN A 86 7.86 3.79 -10.37
C ASN A 86 7.10 2.99 -9.33
N THR A 87 7.52 1.81 -9.09
CA THR A 87 6.94 0.90 -8.10
C THR A 87 7.72 1.00 -6.80
N ALA A 88 6.99 1.22 -5.71
CA ALA A 88 7.54 1.07 -4.36
C ALA A 88 7.08 -0.27 -3.82
N TYR A 89 8.01 -1.07 -3.27
CA TYR A 89 7.65 -2.42 -2.85
C TYR A 89 8.34 -2.85 -1.57
N GLY A 90 7.74 -3.82 -0.90
CA GLY A 90 8.30 -4.52 0.24
C GLY A 90 8.26 -6.03 0.01
N LEU A 91 9.26 -6.73 0.49
CA LEU A 91 9.38 -8.18 0.36
C LEU A 91 9.83 -8.74 1.69
N ASP A 92 9.00 -9.57 2.31
CA ASP A 92 9.26 -10.11 3.64
C ASP A 92 8.73 -11.53 3.77
N TYR A 93 9.35 -12.30 4.64
CA TYR A 93 8.81 -13.59 5.07
C TYR A 93 8.06 -13.37 6.37
N ALA A 94 6.73 -13.33 6.28
CA ALA A 94 5.88 -12.98 7.41
C ALA A 94 4.44 -13.37 7.14
N THR A 95 3.55 -13.12 8.09
CA THR A 95 2.11 -13.26 7.89
C THR A 95 1.47 -12.00 7.33
N GLN A 96 2.19 -10.90 7.39
CA GLN A 96 1.72 -9.61 6.87
C GLN A 96 2.91 -8.74 6.54
N ASN A 97 2.84 -8.01 5.43
CA ASN A 97 3.88 -7.04 5.09
C ASN A 97 3.26 -5.81 4.39
N TRP A 98 4.09 -4.81 4.19
CA TRP A 98 3.69 -3.52 3.63
C TRP A 98 4.69 -3.09 2.57
N SER A 99 4.19 -2.37 1.55
CA SER A 99 5.06 -1.58 0.71
C SER A 99 5.42 -0.27 1.43
N PRO A 100 6.47 0.43 1.01
CA PRO A 100 6.60 1.83 1.35
C PRO A 100 5.39 2.61 0.82
N TYR A 101 5.17 3.82 1.32
CA TYR A 101 4.04 4.61 0.85
C TYR A 101 4.45 5.63 -0.21
N TRP A 102 3.49 5.93 -1.11
CA TRP A 102 3.57 7.04 -2.04
C TRP A 102 2.78 8.21 -1.47
N ARG A 103 3.42 9.37 -1.39
CA ARG A 103 2.73 10.59 -1.03
C ARG A 103 2.14 11.17 -2.30
N VAL A 104 0.82 11.19 -2.39
CA VAL A 104 0.10 11.59 -3.60
C VAL A 104 -1.16 12.36 -3.21
N ALA A 105 -1.73 13.05 -4.19
CA ALA A 105 -3.05 13.63 -4.02
C ALA A 105 -4.07 12.50 -3.81
N ALA A 106 -5.11 12.75 -3.01
CA ALA A 106 -6.13 11.75 -2.75
C ALA A 106 -6.87 11.30 -4.03
N SER A 107 -6.89 12.15 -5.04
CA SER A 107 -7.52 11.83 -6.32
C SER A 107 -6.63 11.09 -7.31
N GLN A 108 -5.36 10.87 -6.96
CA GLN A 108 -4.44 10.16 -7.83
C GLN A 108 -4.83 8.69 -7.92
N PRO A 109 -5.10 8.16 -9.13
CA PRO A 109 -5.35 6.72 -9.28
C PRO A 109 -4.10 5.93 -8.94
N MET A 110 -4.29 4.88 -8.15
CA MET A 110 -3.21 4.02 -7.68
C MET A 110 -3.58 2.56 -7.88
N CYS A 111 -2.57 1.70 -7.96
CA CYS A 111 -2.77 0.25 -8.00
C CYS A 111 -1.90 -0.42 -6.93
N SER A 112 -2.50 -1.34 -6.22
CA SER A 112 -1.83 -2.21 -5.25
C SER A 112 -1.64 -3.59 -5.84
N TYR A 113 -0.43 -4.11 -5.73
CA TYR A 113 -0.06 -5.44 -6.21
C TYR A 113 0.48 -6.24 -5.05
N ALA A 114 0.12 -7.51 -5.01
CA ALA A 114 0.58 -8.40 -3.97
C ALA A 114 0.85 -9.78 -4.52
N SER A 115 1.76 -10.50 -3.87
CA SER A 115 1.86 -11.93 -4.08
C SER A 115 2.15 -12.65 -2.78
N ILE A 116 1.68 -13.89 -2.71
CA ILE A 116 2.00 -14.85 -1.65
C ILE A 116 2.67 -16.02 -2.34
N GLN A 117 3.89 -16.33 -1.92
CA GLN A 117 4.58 -17.52 -2.41
C GLN A 117 4.26 -18.69 -1.50
N ASP A 118 3.70 -19.75 -2.05
CA ASP A 118 3.41 -20.98 -1.33
C ASP A 118 3.99 -22.16 -2.09
N GLY A 119 4.94 -22.84 -1.49
CA GLY A 119 5.78 -23.79 -2.21
C GLY A 119 6.59 -23.07 -3.27
N GLY A 120 6.57 -23.55 -4.48
CA GLY A 120 7.26 -22.88 -5.60
C GLY A 120 6.36 -21.99 -6.42
N THR A 121 5.13 -21.73 -5.97
CA THR A 121 4.13 -21.03 -6.77
C THR A 121 3.81 -19.68 -6.14
N TYR A 122 3.64 -18.65 -7.00
CA TYR A 122 3.23 -17.32 -6.61
C TYR A 122 1.75 -17.13 -6.92
N TYR A 123 1.00 -16.63 -5.95
CA TYR A 123 -0.42 -16.32 -6.08
C TYR A 123 -0.59 -14.81 -5.93
N TYR A 124 -1.28 -14.20 -6.89
CA TYR A 124 -1.29 -12.75 -7.04
C TYR A 124 -2.65 -12.14 -6.74
N GLY A 125 -2.61 -10.89 -6.30
CA GLY A 125 -3.80 -10.06 -6.19
C GLY A 125 -3.47 -8.65 -6.61
N THR A 126 -4.41 -7.99 -7.29
CA THR A 126 -4.25 -6.61 -7.74
C THR A 126 -5.56 -5.87 -7.53
N VAL A 127 -5.47 -4.66 -7.00
CA VAL A 127 -6.62 -3.79 -6.87
C VAL A 127 -6.19 -2.36 -7.18
N CYS A 128 -7.02 -1.67 -7.95
CA CYS A 128 -6.78 -0.27 -8.32
C CYS A 128 -7.92 0.60 -7.81
N ALA A 129 -7.60 1.82 -7.42
CA ALA A 129 -8.60 2.76 -6.96
C ALA A 129 -8.16 4.20 -7.22
#